data_c21ed2ad077a6df68ae5a44bc406c792
#
_entry.id   c21ed2ad077a6df68ae5a44bc406c792
#
_cell.length_a   1.000
_cell.length_b   1.000
_cell.length_c   1.000
_cell.angle_alpha   90.00
_cell.angle_beta   90.00
_cell.angle_gamma   90.00
#
_symmetry.space_group_name_H-M   'P 1'
#
loop_
_entity.id
_entity.type
_entity.pdbx_description
1 polymer ?
#
loop_
_entity_poly.entity_id
_entity_poly.type
_entity_poly.pdbx_seq_one_letter_code
_entity_poly.pdbx_strand_id
1 'polypeptide(L)'
;MTACLPELSFAEMVQWASESGFDVLEVACWPFGPPDRAYAGVTHIDVSGLSDSGVAEIRRLLDEHGLGLSSLGYYPNYLTSDKTSRDFYFSHLKKVIDAAGCLGVEVVGTFIGRDMHKSVEDNLRIVEEVWPPFIDYAEKQDVKIAIENCPMQYPEHSTWPGGTNVAFSPPIWRKIFEMIPSKNLGLNYDPSHLIWQGIDYIKMIREFRDKIFHTHAKDTLIERELLSDVGIFGYYWHVDRLPGLGDVDWRRFIAALHEIGYNGAISIEHEDRNWQSTVEKKKEGLLLSKKYLKNFV
;
A
#
# COMPACT_ATOMS: atom_id res chain seq x y z
N MET A 1 -5.65 -2.51 6.22
CA MET A 1 -4.43 -3.32 5.97
C MET A 1 -4.06 -4.12 7.22
N THR A 2 -3.82 -5.44 7.09
CA THR A 2 -3.62 -6.32 8.26
C THR A 2 -2.24 -6.19 8.91
N ALA A 3 -1.24 -5.66 8.21
CA ALA A 3 0.13 -5.53 8.69
C ALA A 3 0.28 -4.72 10.01
N CYS A 4 -0.69 -3.87 10.34
CA CYS A 4 -0.66 -3.11 11.60
C CYS A 4 -0.98 -3.93 12.85
N LEU A 5 -1.48 -5.16 12.70
CA LEU A 5 -1.81 -6.10 13.80
C LEU A 5 -1.02 -7.42 13.66
N PRO A 6 0.33 -7.36 13.65
CA PRO A 6 1.17 -8.56 13.43
C PRO A 6 1.06 -9.60 14.56
N GLU A 7 0.47 -9.22 15.68
CA GLU A 7 0.27 -10.09 16.84
C GLU A 7 -0.87 -11.10 16.65
N LEU A 8 -1.78 -10.84 15.71
CA LEU A 8 -2.92 -11.71 15.43
C LEU A 8 -2.55 -12.74 14.35
N SER A 9 -3.07 -13.95 14.50
CA SER A 9 -3.14 -14.91 13.39
C SER A 9 -4.16 -14.44 12.34
N PHE A 10 -4.12 -15.01 11.13
CA PHE A 10 -5.11 -14.70 10.10
C PHE A 10 -6.55 -14.97 10.57
N ALA A 11 -6.78 -16.09 11.26
CA ALA A 11 -8.11 -16.44 11.79
C ALA A 11 -8.61 -15.43 12.84
N GLU A 12 -7.75 -15.04 13.79
CA GLU A 12 -8.09 -14.00 14.79
C GLU A 12 -8.34 -12.64 14.13
N MET A 13 -7.59 -12.31 13.06
CA MET A 13 -7.80 -11.10 12.27
C MET A 13 -9.16 -11.11 11.59
N VAL A 14 -9.53 -12.21 10.92
CA VAL A 14 -10.80 -12.38 10.23
C VAL A 14 -11.96 -12.28 11.22
N GLN A 15 -11.88 -12.99 12.34
CA GLN A 15 -12.90 -12.94 13.39
C GLN A 15 -13.09 -11.52 13.91
N TRP A 16 -11.99 -10.86 14.30
CA TRP A 16 -12.07 -9.50 14.86
C TRP A 16 -12.59 -8.49 13.84
N ALA A 17 -12.15 -8.58 12.58
CA ALA A 17 -12.59 -7.66 11.55
C ALA A 17 -14.08 -7.81 11.24
N SER A 18 -14.59 -9.05 11.18
CA SER A 18 -16.02 -9.34 11.02
C SER A 18 -16.84 -8.80 12.18
N GLU A 19 -16.47 -9.12 13.43
CA GLU A 19 -17.14 -8.61 14.64
C GLU A 19 -17.12 -7.07 14.72
N SER A 20 -16.06 -6.46 14.17
CA SER A 20 -15.90 -5.00 14.07
C SER A 20 -16.63 -4.40 12.87
N GLY A 21 -17.26 -5.23 12.03
CA GLY A 21 -18.08 -4.83 10.86
C GLY A 21 -17.24 -4.21 9.73
N PHE A 22 -16.01 -4.64 9.51
CA PHE A 22 -15.28 -4.40 8.27
C PHE A 22 -15.84 -5.29 7.16
N ASP A 23 -15.69 -4.87 5.90
CA ASP A 23 -16.26 -5.58 4.75
C ASP A 23 -15.18 -6.41 4.04
N VAL A 24 -13.95 -5.88 3.98
CA VAL A 24 -12.83 -6.49 3.25
C VAL A 24 -11.50 -6.29 3.99
N LEU A 25 -10.53 -7.14 3.67
CA LEU A 25 -9.16 -7.07 4.18
C LEU A 25 -8.15 -6.90 3.05
N GLU A 26 -7.21 -5.99 3.22
CA GLU A 26 -5.93 -6.03 2.55
C GLU A 26 -4.97 -6.84 3.42
N VAL A 27 -4.46 -7.96 2.89
CA VAL A 27 -3.72 -8.93 3.68
C VAL A 27 -2.22 -8.89 3.40
N ALA A 28 -1.43 -8.75 4.47
CA ALA A 28 0.02 -8.79 4.38
C ALA A 28 0.53 -10.21 4.07
N CYS A 29 1.36 -10.31 3.02
CA CYS A 29 1.89 -11.56 2.48
C CYS A 29 3.42 -11.52 2.34
N TRP A 30 4.12 -11.01 3.36
CA TRP A 30 5.58 -11.01 3.37
C TRP A 30 6.12 -12.44 3.55
N PRO A 31 7.34 -12.73 3.08
CA PRO A 31 7.99 -13.98 3.44
C PRO A 31 8.30 -13.99 4.95
N PHE A 32 8.27 -15.16 5.57
CA PHE A 32 8.70 -15.30 6.95
C PHE A 32 10.16 -14.88 7.10
N GLY A 33 10.45 -14.06 8.10
CA GLY A 33 11.80 -13.59 8.38
C GLY A 33 11.80 -12.40 9.35
N PRO A 34 12.97 -11.97 9.80
CA PRO A 34 13.08 -10.77 10.62
C PRO A 34 12.66 -9.56 9.79
N PRO A 35 11.84 -8.66 10.38
CA PRO A 35 11.43 -7.44 9.69
C PRO A 35 12.66 -6.52 9.53
N ASP A 36 12.79 -5.93 8.36
CA ASP A 36 13.77 -4.88 8.06
C ASP A 36 13.25 -3.46 8.37
N ARG A 37 11.93 -3.32 8.55
CA ARG A 37 11.22 -2.09 8.92
C ARG A 37 9.85 -2.39 9.52
N ALA A 38 9.17 -1.37 10.03
CA ALA A 38 7.77 -1.49 10.47
C ALA A 38 6.88 -2.07 9.36
N TYR A 39 6.00 -2.98 9.72
CA TYR A 39 5.09 -3.74 8.84
C TYR A 39 5.73 -4.71 7.83
N ALA A 40 7.03 -4.62 7.56
CA ALA A 40 7.74 -5.64 6.80
C ALA A 40 7.84 -6.95 7.60
N GLY A 41 7.84 -8.08 6.90
CA GLY A 41 7.93 -9.40 7.53
C GLY A 41 6.62 -9.90 8.16
N VAL A 42 5.52 -9.13 8.10
CA VAL A 42 4.21 -9.58 8.56
C VAL A 42 3.60 -10.52 7.52
N THR A 43 3.24 -11.72 7.96
CA THR A 43 2.68 -12.77 7.11
C THR A 43 1.39 -13.30 7.72
N HIS A 44 0.26 -12.84 7.21
CA HIS A 44 -1.04 -13.40 7.59
C HIS A 44 -1.49 -14.52 6.65
N ILE A 45 -1.09 -14.46 5.38
CA ILE A 45 -1.23 -15.57 4.42
C ILE A 45 0.17 -15.93 3.91
N ASP A 46 0.63 -17.15 4.23
CA ASP A 46 1.88 -17.67 3.66
C ASP A 46 1.64 -18.16 2.23
N VAL A 47 2.11 -17.36 1.29
CA VAL A 47 2.00 -17.66 -0.14
C VAL A 47 3.08 -18.62 -0.64
N SER A 48 4.07 -18.96 0.18
CA SER A 48 5.22 -19.79 -0.26
C SER A 48 4.88 -21.25 -0.42
N GLY A 49 3.86 -21.72 0.26
CA GLY A 49 3.41 -23.12 0.21
C GLY A 49 1.88 -23.25 0.14
N LEU A 50 1.20 -22.26 -0.45
CA LEU A 50 -0.26 -22.24 -0.52
C LEU A 50 -0.76 -23.39 -1.42
N SER A 51 -1.36 -24.41 -0.81
CA SER A 51 -1.97 -25.54 -1.49
C SER A 51 -3.46 -25.31 -1.77
N ASP A 52 -4.06 -26.11 -2.65
CA ASP A 52 -5.50 -26.04 -2.92
C ASP A 52 -6.35 -26.19 -1.65
N SER A 53 -5.91 -27.02 -0.70
CA SER A 53 -6.57 -27.16 0.61
C SER A 53 -6.42 -25.89 1.46
N GLY A 54 -5.27 -25.22 1.42
CA GLY A 54 -5.05 -23.94 2.09
C GLY A 54 -5.93 -22.83 1.49
N VAL A 55 -6.03 -22.77 0.17
CA VAL A 55 -6.95 -21.85 -0.51
C VAL A 55 -8.39 -22.10 -0.09
N ALA A 56 -8.82 -23.37 -0.05
CA ALA A 56 -10.18 -23.74 0.37
C ALA A 56 -10.45 -23.34 1.82
N GLU A 57 -9.48 -23.51 2.72
CA GLU A 57 -9.59 -23.14 4.14
C GLU A 57 -9.72 -21.64 4.32
N ILE A 58 -8.87 -20.84 3.62
CA ILE A 58 -8.94 -19.37 3.65
C ILE A 58 -10.31 -18.91 3.15
N ARG A 59 -10.78 -19.43 2.02
CA ARG A 59 -12.11 -19.06 1.49
C ARG A 59 -13.23 -19.41 2.45
N ARG A 60 -13.22 -20.62 3.00
CA ARG A 60 -14.22 -21.06 3.99
C ARG A 60 -14.25 -20.11 5.20
N LEU A 61 -13.09 -19.76 5.73
CA LEU A 61 -12.98 -18.85 6.88
C LEU A 61 -13.56 -17.46 6.56
N LEU A 62 -13.25 -16.91 5.39
CA LEU A 62 -13.79 -15.62 4.94
C LEU A 62 -15.31 -15.67 4.74
N ASP A 63 -15.82 -16.73 4.09
CA ASP A 63 -17.24 -16.93 3.85
C ASP A 63 -18.05 -17.07 5.17
N GLU A 64 -17.53 -17.84 6.13
CA GLU A 64 -18.12 -18.01 7.46
C GLU A 64 -18.26 -16.69 8.24
N HIS A 65 -17.37 -15.71 7.95
CA HIS A 65 -17.35 -14.41 8.61
C HIS A 65 -17.92 -13.28 7.75
N GLY A 66 -18.33 -13.56 6.51
CA GLY A 66 -18.85 -12.56 5.58
C GLY A 66 -17.83 -11.49 5.16
N LEU A 67 -16.54 -11.85 5.10
CA LEU A 67 -15.47 -10.94 4.70
C LEU A 67 -14.92 -11.26 3.33
N GLY A 68 -14.49 -10.23 2.59
CA GLY A 68 -13.73 -10.36 1.35
C GLY A 68 -12.24 -10.02 1.51
N LEU A 69 -11.47 -10.28 0.45
CA LEU A 69 -10.10 -9.78 0.29
C LEU A 69 -10.11 -8.67 -0.75
N SER A 70 -9.57 -7.48 -0.40
CA SER A 70 -9.45 -6.36 -1.33
C SER A 70 -8.13 -6.39 -2.09
N SER A 71 -7.06 -6.82 -1.44
CA SER A 71 -5.74 -6.98 -2.03
C SER A 71 -4.85 -7.90 -1.20
N LEU A 72 -3.80 -8.44 -1.84
CA LEU A 72 -2.65 -9.02 -1.16
C LEU A 72 -1.50 -8.02 -1.20
N GLY A 73 -0.92 -7.71 -0.04
CA GLY A 73 0.10 -6.66 0.11
C GLY A 73 1.52 -7.23 0.31
N TYR A 74 2.47 -6.79 -0.55
CA TYR A 74 3.89 -7.09 -0.43
C TYR A 74 4.72 -5.93 -0.99
N TYR A 75 5.41 -5.18 -0.13
CA TYR A 75 5.98 -3.86 -0.44
C TYR A 75 7.51 -3.76 -0.26
N PRO A 76 8.35 -4.61 -0.90
CA PRO A 76 9.80 -4.50 -0.85
C PRO A 76 10.35 -3.49 -1.84
N ASN A 77 11.66 -3.25 -1.76
CA ASN A 77 12.40 -2.46 -2.75
C ASN A 77 12.94 -3.33 -3.88
N TYR A 78 12.21 -3.45 -4.99
CA TYR A 78 12.62 -4.28 -6.15
C TYR A 78 13.79 -3.70 -6.96
N LEU A 79 14.16 -2.44 -6.75
CA LEU A 79 15.28 -1.81 -7.47
C LEU A 79 16.52 -1.66 -6.59
N THR A 80 16.59 -2.39 -5.49
CA THR A 80 17.83 -2.46 -4.69
C THR A 80 19.03 -2.86 -5.56
N SER A 81 20.20 -2.30 -5.27
CA SER A 81 21.45 -2.64 -5.95
C SER A 81 21.93 -4.07 -5.66
N ASP A 82 21.50 -4.65 -4.53
CA ASP A 82 21.78 -6.06 -4.22
C ASP A 82 20.93 -6.99 -5.08
N LYS A 83 21.62 -7.66 -6.03
CA LYS A 83 20.96 -8.57 -6.97
C LYS A 83 20.28 -9.75 -6.27
N THR A 84 20.86 -10.27 -5.20
CA THR A 84 20.32 -11.43 -4.48
C THR A 84 18.99 -11.09 -3.85
N SER A 85 18.90 -9.96 -3.16
CA SER A 85 17.66 -9.45 -2.58
C SER A 85 16.61 -9.15 -3.67
N ARG A 86 17.03 -8.53 -4.76
CA ARG A 86 16.14 -8.23 -5.89
C ARG A 86 15.52 -9.48 -6.50
N ASP A 87 16.33 -10.50 -6.79
CA ASP A 87 15.87 -11.77 -7.36
C ASP A 87 14.91 -12.48 -6.37
N PHE A 88 15.21 -12.44 -5.08
CA PHE A 88 14.34 -12.95 -4.03
C PHE A 88 13.00 -12.23 -3.98
N TYR A 89 12.99 -10.89 -3.99
CA TYR A 89 11.77 -10.09 -3.94
C TYR A 89 10.87 -10.36 -5.14
N PHE A 90 11.41 -10.41 -6.34
CA PHE A 90 10.64 -10.74 -7.54
C PHE A 90 10.15 -12.19 -7.54
N SER A 91 10.95 -13.13 -7.03
CA SER A 91 10.51 -14.52 -6.88
C SER A 91 9.32 -14.64 -5.92
N HIS A 92 9.34 -13.89 -4.82
CA HIS A 92 8.22 -13.87 -3.87
C HIS A 92 7.00 -13.14 -4.43
N LEU A 93 7.18 -12.05 -5.17
CA LEU A 93 6.08 -11.35 -5.85
C LEU A 93 5.28 -12.28 -6.76
N LYS A 94 5.95 -13.18 -7.52
CA LYS A 94 5.26 -14.18 -8.34
C LYS A 94 4.35 -15.07 -7.51
N LYS A 95 4.82 -15.51 -6.33
CA LYS A 95 3.99 -16.32 -5.42
C LYS A 95 2.78 -15.56 -4.89
N VAL A 96 2.95 -14.24 -4.62
CA VAL A 96 1.82 -13.39 -4.21
C VAL A 96 0.81 -13.23 -5.35
N ILE A 97 1.28 -13.07 -6.59
CA ILE A 97 0.42 -13.01 -7.78
C ILE A 97 -0.32 -14.35 -7.98
N ASP A 98 0.37 -15.49 -7.87
CA ASP A 98 -0.25 -16.81 -7.97
C ASP A 98 -1.31 -17.02 -6.88
N ALA A 99 -0.99 -16.65 -5.65
CA ALA A 99 -1.94 -16.74 -4.52
C ALA A 99 -3.17 -15.83 -4.75
N ALA A 100 -2.97 -14.62 -5.28
CA ALA A 100 -4.06 -13.71 -5.62
C ALA A 100 -5.00 -14.36 -6.66
N GLY A 101 -4.46 -14.92 -7.76
CA GLY A 101 -5.22 -15.65 -8.76
C GLY A 101 -5.97 -16.86 -8.18
N CYS A 102 -5.29 -17.67 -7.35
CA CYS A 102 -5.92 -18.82 -6.68
C CYS A 102 -7.03 -18.42 -5.70
N LEU A 103 -6.88 -17.29 -5.00
CA LEU A 103 -7.89 -16.80 -4.05
C LEU A 103 -9.01 -15.99 -4.72
N GLY A 104 -8.85 -15.61 -5.99
CA GLY A 104 -9.79 -14.73 -6.69
C GLY A 104 -9.65 -13.26 -6.27
N VAL A 105 -8.46 -12.85 -5.83
CA VAL A 105 -8.15 -11.47 -5.45
C VAL A 105 -7.59 -10.74 -6.67
N GLU A 106 -8.28 -9.69 -7.10
CA GLU A 106 -7.91 -8.98 -8.34
C GLU A 106 -6.66 -8.10 -8.19
N VAL A 107 -6.27 -7.71 -6.96
CA VAL A 107 -5.26 -6.69 -6.74
C VAL A 107 -4.12 -7.19 -5.86
N VAL A 108 -2.89 -6.97 -6.31
CA VAL A 108 -1.67 -7.08 -5.51
C VAL A 108 -1.10 -5.68 -5.28
N GLY A 109 -1.07 -5.26 -4.01
CA GLY A 109 -0.47 -3.99 -3.59
C GLY A 109 1.05 -4.13 -3.41
N THR A 110 1.82 -3.19 -3.98
CA THR A 110 3.29 -3.26 -3.91
C THR A 110 3.95 -1.90 -4.12
N PHE A 111 5.28 -1.82 -3.96
CA PHE A 111 6.09 -0.72 -4.47
C PHE A 111 6.68 -1.04 -5.84
N ILE A 112 7.21 -0.03 -6.54
CA ILE A 112 8.01 -0.26 -7.73
C ILE A 112 9.50 -0.37 -7.39
N GLY A 113 9.90 0.22 -6.28
CA GLY A 113 11.27 0.24 -5.79
C GLY A 113 12.08 1.45 -6.27
N ARG A 114 13.26 1.64 -5.70
CA ARG A 114 14.25 2.65 -6.08
C ARG A 114 15.64 2.30 -5.58
N ASP A 115 16.65 2.43 -6.42
CA ASP A 115 18.05 2.57 -6.00
C ASP A 115 18.28 4.04 -5.60
N MET A 116 18.46 4.30 -4.31
CA MET A 116 18.62 5.65 -3.74
C MET A 116 19.88 6.37 -4.25
N HIS A 117 20.87 5.62 -4.74
CA HIS A 117 22.14 6.15 -5.24
C HIS A 117 22.07 6.56 -6.71
N LYS A 118 20.94 6.35 -7.37
CA LYS A 118 20.68 6.69 -8.77
C LYS A 118 19.70 7.84 -8.92
N SER A 119 19.80 8.54 -10.03
CA SER A 119 18.79 9.55 -10.41
C SER A 119 17.42 8.92 -10.63
N VAL A 120 16.36 9.73 -10.65
CA VAL A 120 15.00 9.27 -11.00
C VAL A 120 15.00 8.69 -12.42
N GLU A 121 15.67 9.34 -13.37
CA GLU A 121 15.74 8.89 -14.75
C GLU A 121 16.46 7.54 -14.90
N ASP A 122 17.54 7.31 -14.15
CA ASP A 122 18.22 6.01 -14.17
C ASP A 122 17.37 4.92 -13.54
N ASN A 123 16.65 5.23 -12.47
CA ASN A 123 15.68 4.29 -11.90
C ASN A 123 14.56 3.95 -12.88
N LEU A 124 14.03 4.92 -13.63
CA LEU A 124 13.00 4.67 -14.64
C LEU A 124 13.49 3.75 -15.77
N ARG A 125 14.77 3.86 -16.19
CA ARG A 125 15.35 2.92 -17.15
C ARG A 125 15.39 1.49 -16.60
N ILE A 126 15.69 1.34 -15.30
CA ILE A 126 15.67 0.02 -14.65
C ILE A 126 14.22 -0.50 -14.56
N VAL A 127 13.24 0.36 -14.24
CA VAL A 127 11.81 -0.01 -14.24
C VAL A 127 11.40 -0.55 -15.61
N GLU A 128 11.74 0.15 -16.69
CA GLU A 128 11.46 -0.26 -18.08
C GLU A 128 12.08 -1.61 -18.44
N GLU A 129 13.25 -1.91 -17.89
CA GLU A 129 13.93 -3.19 -18.12
C GLU A 129 13.35 -4.36 -17.33
N VAL A 130 13.04 -4.14 -16.02
CA VAL A 130 12.78 -5.26 -15.12
C VAL A 130 11.31 -5.56 -14.85
N TRP A 131 10.43 -4.56 -14.94
CA TRP A 131 9.02 -4.72 -14.56
C TRP A 131 8.11 -5.35 -15.62
N PRO A 132 8.27 -5.14 -16.94
CA PRO A 132 7.34 -5.67 -17.93
C PRO A 132 7.08 -7.18 -17.81
N PRO A 133 8.07 -8.06 -17.60
CA PRO A 133 7.82 -9.49 -17.45
C PRO A 133 6.92 -9.86 -16.26
N PHE A 134 6.91 -9.06 -15.20
CA PHE A 134 6.07 -9.30 -14.03
C PHE A 134 4.65 -8.76 -14.23
N ILE A 135 4.50 -7.68 -14.97
CA ILE A 135 3.18 -7.19 -15.38
C ILE A 135 2.52 -8.18 -16.34
N ASP A 136 3.25 -8.68 -17.34
CA ASP A 136 2.78 -9.73 -18.24
C ASP A 136 2.40 -11.03 -17.48
N TYR A 137 3.15 -11.33 -16.39
CA TYR A 137 2.84 -12.47 -15.55
C TYR A 137 1.53 -12.26 -14.77
N ALA A 138 1.34 -11.08 -14.19
CA ALA A 138 0.12 -10.74 -13.50
C ALA A 138 -1.11 -10.72 -14.43
N GLU A 139 -0.96 -10.21 -15.67
CA GLU A 139 -2.02 -10.26 -16.69
C GLU A 139 -2.49 -11.69 -16.99
N LYS A 140 -1.57 -12.65 -17.06
CA LYS A 140 -1.90 -14.06 -17.31
C LYS A 140 -2.67 -14.72 -16.16
N GLN A 141 -2.57 -14.17 -14.97
CA GLN A 141 -3.30 -14.61 -13.76
C GLN A 141 -4.56 -13.78 -13.50
N ASP A 142 -4.90 -12.85 -14.40
CA ASP A 142 -5.99 -11.86 -14.22
C ASP A 142 -5.85 -11.01 -12.95
N VAL A 143 -4.60 -10.69 -12.59
CA VAL A 143 -4.24 -9.91 -11.40
C VAL A 143 -3.72 -8.54 -11.82
N LYS A 144 -4.15 -7.51 -11.10
CA LYS A 144 -3.70 -6.12 -11.25
C LYS A 144 -2.60 -5.82 -10.24
N ILE A 145 -1.55 -5.14 -10.68
CA ILE A 145 -0.49 -4.64 -9.81
C ILE A 145 -0.79 -3.18 -9.46
N ALA A 146 -1.00 -2.90 -8.18
CA ALA A 146 -1.30 -1.58 -7.65
C ALA A 146 -0.06 -1.02 -6.92
N ILE A 147 0.62 -0.05 -7.54
CA ILE A 147 1.81 0.59 -6.97
C ILE A 147 1.39 1.66 -5.97
N GLU A 148 1.82 1.53 -4.72
CA GLU A 148 1.62 2.59 -3.75
C GLU A 148 2.56 3.76 -3.99
N ASN A 149 2.04 4.96 -3.82
CA ASN A 149 2.77 6.22 -4.07
C ASN A 149 3.58 6.73 -2.86
N CYS A 150 3.85 5.89 -1.87
CA CYS A 150 4.74 6.19 -0.76
C CYS A 150 6.18 6.37 -1.26
N PRO A 151 6.86 7.49 -1.00
CA PRO A 151 8.27 7.66 -1.36
C PRO A 151 9.23 6.81 -0.52
N MET A 152 8.79 6.26 0.62
CA MET A 152 9.58 5.48 1.56
C MET A 152 10.85 6.21 1.99
N GLN A 153 10.69 7.42 2.48
CA GLN A 153 11.78 8.23 2.99
C GLN A 153 12.13 7.84 4.43
N TYR A 154 13.43 7.75 4.68
CA TYR A 154 13.97 7.53 6.01
C TYR A 154 14.85 8.72 6.38
N PRO A 155 14.56 9.45 7.47
CA PRO A 155 15.35 10.59 7.91
C PRO A 155 16.82 10.27 8.17
N GLU A 156 17.11 9.02 8.53
CA GLU A 156 18.45 8.52 8.80
C GLU A 156 19.30 8.35 7.52
N HIS A 157 18.67 8.27 6.35
CA HIS A 157 19.33 8.19 5.06
C HIS A 157 19.45 9.57 4.44
N SER A 158 20.61 10.16 4.48
CA SER A 158 20.92 11.56 4.19
C SER A 158 20.78 12.01 2.72
N THR A 159 20.21 11.20 1.84
CA THR A 159 20.05 11.55 0.41
C THR A 159 18.65 12.09 0.13
N TRP A 160 18.48 13.39 0.24
CA TRP A 160 17.25 14.08 -0.18
C TRP A 160 17.25 14.33 -1.70
N PRO A 161 16.16 14.12 -2.41
CA PRO A 161 14.92 13.45 -1.97
C PRO A 161 15.08 11.92 -1.98
N GLY A 162 15.53 11.39 -0.83
CA GLY A 162 15.78 9.96 -0.63
C GLY A 162 14.52 9.12 -0.77
N GLY A 163 14.66 7.86 -0.34
CA GLY A 163 13.56 6.92 -0.33
C GLY A 163 13.77 5.74 -1.25
N THR A 164 13.06 4.65 -0.97
CA THR A 164 13.24 3.35 -1.64
C THR A 164 12.13 3.02 -2.63
N ASN A 165 11.27 3.99 -2.96
CA ASN A 165 10.25 3.83 -4.00
C ASN A 165 10.23 5.08 -4.91
N VAL A 166 10.37 4.87 -6.22
CA VAL A 166 10.45 5.96 -7.20
C VAL A 166 9.09 6.48 -7.62
N ALA A 167 8.01 5.71 -7.44
CA ALA A 167 6.65 6.08 -7.89
C ALA A 167 5.94 7.09 -6.95
N PHE A 168 6.62 8.13 -6.50
CA PHE A 168 6.14 9.05 -5.47
C PHE A 168 5.41 10.30 -6.00
N SER A 169 5.33 10.50 -7.33
CA SER A 169 4.71 11.72 -7.87
C SER A 169 4.08 11.52 -9.26
N PRO A 170 3.07 12.34 -9.62
CA PRO A 170 2.36 12.23 -10.89
C PRO A 170 3.23 12.29 -12.15
N PRO A 171 4.28 13.13 -12.25
CA PRO A 171 5.17 13.11 -13.42
C PRO A 171 5.85 11.76 -13.64
N ILE A 172 6.18 11.06 -12.54
CA ILE A 172 6.80 9.74 -12.60
C ILE A 172 5.76 8.69 -13.01
N TRP A 173 4.55 8.74 -12.45
CA TRP A 173 3.46 7.81 -12.82
C TRP A 173 3.15 7.89 -14.32
N ARG A 174 3.08 9.11 -14.90
CA ARG A 174 2.87 9.27 -16.34
C ARG A 174 3.94 8.55 -17.16
N LYS A 175 5.21 8.69 -16.79
CA LYS A 175 6.34 8.00 -17.44
C LYS A 175 6.23 6.47 -17.29
N ILE A 176 5.94 5.98 -16.08
CA ILE A 176 5.79 4.54 -15.82
C ILE A 176 4.67 3.96 -16.70
N PHE A 177 3.49 4.60 -16.73
CA PHE A 177 2.35 4.11 -17.52
C PHE A 177 2.54 4.27 -19.02
N GLU A 178 3.36 5.23 -19.48
CA GLU A 178 3.77 5.36 -20.87
C GLU A 178 4.75 4.25 -21.28
N MET A 179 5.75 3.94 -20.43
CA MET A 179 6.75 2.89 -20.67
C MET A 179 6.14 1.48 -20.59
N ILE A 180 5.17 1.29 -19.69
CA ILE A 180 4.51 0.00 -19.46
C ILE A 180 2.98 0.18 -19.64
N PRO A 181 2.48 0.21 -20.89
CA PRO A 181 1.09 0.54 -21.21
C PRO A 181 0.13 -0.63 -20.96
N SER A 182 0.16 -1.21 -19.75
CA SER A 182 -0.69 -2.30 -19.34
C SER A 182 -1.97 -1.83 -18.66
N LYS A 183 -3.05 -2.58 -18.81
CA LYS A 183 -4.31 -2.40 -18.06
C LYS A 183 -4.21 -2.93 -16.63
N ASN A 184 -3.23 -3.78 -16.38
CA ASN A 184 -3.03 -4.43 -15.08
C ASN A 184 -1.97 -3.73 -14.23
N LEU A 185 -1.46 -2.57 -14.67
CA LEU A 185 -0.57 -1.72 -13.88
C LEU A 185 -1.29 -0.41 -13.51
N GLY A 186 -1.37 -0.13 -12.22
CA GLY A 186 -2.04 1.06 -11.69
C GLY A 186 -1.53 1.45 -10.30
N LEU A 187 -2.34 2.17 -9.55
CA LEU A 187 -1.99 2.75 -8.26
C LEU A 187 -2.78 2.10 -7.13
N ASN A 188 -2.09 1.85 -6.02
CA ASN A 188 -2.66 1.85 -4.70
C ASN A 188 -2.52 3.28 -4.17
N TYR A 189 -3.61 4.05 -4.23
CA TYR A 189 -3.58 5.49 -4.11
C TYR A 189 -3.70 5.94 -2.65
N ASP A 190 -2.66 6.57 -2.12
CA ASP A 190 -2.61 7.12 -0.76
C ASP A 190 -2.51 8.65 -0.80
N PRO A 191 -3.52 9.39 -0.32
CA PRO A 191 -3.48 10.85 -0.28
C PRO A 191 -2.47 11.42 0.72
N SER A 192 -2.14 10.65 1.77
CA SER A 192 -1.27 11.12 2.85
C SER A 192 0.13 11.49 2.36
N HIS A 193 0.65 10.72 1.40
CA HIS A 193 1.97 10.96 0.81
C HIS A 193 1.99 12.12 -0.20
N LEU A 194 0.85 12.54 -0.70
CA LEU A 194 0.77 13.63 -1.67
C LEU A 194 0.59 14.99 -1.00
N ILE A 195 -0.18 15.04 0.09
CA ILE A 195 -0.51 16.29 0.77
C ILE A 195 0.73 17.01 1.32
N TRP A 196 1.65 16.26 1.97
CA TRP A 196 2.87 16.88 2.49
C TRP A 196 3.87 17.25 1.38
N GLN A 197 3.79 16.63 0.20
CA GLN A 197 4.55 17.04 -0.98
C GLN A 197 3.95 18.28 -1.67
N GLY A 198 2.80 18.81 -1.21
CA GLY A 198 2.09 19.91 -1.86
C GLY A 198 1.41 19.52 -3.16
N ILE A 199 1.18 18.24 -3.41
CA ILE A 199 0.52 17.73 -4.62
C ILE A 199 -0.99 17.74 -4.41
N ASP A 200 -1.74 18.28 -5.38
CA ASP A 200 -3.22 18.24 -5.37
C ASP A 200 -3.72 16.82 -5.62
N TYR A 201 -3.90 16.08 -4.52
CA TYR A 201 -4.35 14.69 -4.56
C TYR A 201 -5.78 14.53 -5.08
N ILE A 202 -6.63 15.55 -5.01
CA ILE A 202 -7.99 15.51 -5.59
C ILE A 202 -7.95 15.61 -7.13
N LYS A 203 -7.11 16.49 -7.65
CA LYS A 203 -6.90 16.61 -9.11
C LYS A 203 -6.33 15.31 -9.68
N MET A 204 -5.40 14.68 -8.98
CA MET A 204 -4.75 13.44 -9.45
C MET A 204 -5.71 12.25 -9.51
N ILE A 205 -6.72 12.16 -8.63
CA ILE A 205 -7.77 11.14 -8.73
C ILE A 205 -8.45 11.21 -10.10
N ARG A 206 -8.83 12.41 -10.56
CA ARG A 206 -9.49 12.58 -11.86
C ARG A 206 -8.58 12.27 -13.04
N GLU A 207 -7.32 12.65 -12.94
CA GLU A 207 -6.33 12.40 -14.01
C GLU A 207 -6.03 10.91 -14.18
N PHE A 208 -5.85 10.20 -13.07
CA PHE A 208 -5.48 8.78 -13.06
C PHE A 208 -6.67 7.83 -12.81
N ARG A 209 -7.90 8.28 -13.09
CA ARG A 209 -9.14 7.55 -12.83
C ARG A 209 -9.13 6.07 -13.24
N ASP A 210 -8.53 5.76 -14.40
CA ASP A 210 -8.48 4.41 -14.96
C ASP A 210 -7.28 3.60 -14.44
N LYS A 211 -6.50 4.19 -13.53
CA LYS A 211 -5.29 3.60 -12.93
C LYS A 211 -5.37 3.43 -11.41
N ILE A 212 -6.43 3.89 -10.76
CA ILE A 212 -6.62 3.69 -9.32
C ILE A 212 -7.33 2.34 -9.11
N PHE A 213 -6.58 1.35 -8.66
CA PHE A 213 -7.09 -0.01 -8.43
C PHE A 213 -7.39 -0.29 -6.96
N HIS A 214 -6.70 0.39 -6.07
CA HIS A 214 -6.86 0.29 -4.64
C HIS A 214 -6.56 1.64 -3.98
N THR A 215 -7.01 1.86 -2.75
CA THR A 215 -6.70 3.09 -2.01
C THR A 215 -6.32 2.79 -0.57
N HIS A 216 -5.29 3.48 -0.08
CA HIS A 216 -4.99 3.55 1.34
C HIS A 216 -5.66 4.75 1.99
N ALA A 217 -6.22 4.53 3.16
CA ALA A 217 -6.73 5.56 4.05
C ALA A 217 -5.76 5.73 5.22
N LYS A 218 -4.71 6.48 4.98
CA LYS A 218 -3.76 7.03 5.93
C LYS A 218 -3.87 8.54 5.90
N ASP A 219 -3.75 9.18 7.05
CA ASP A 219 -3.74 10.63 7.15
C ASP A 219 -2.34 11.15 7.51
N THR A 220 -2.12 12.41 7.32
CA THR A 220 -0.87 13.09 7.66
C THR A 220 -1.16 14.46 8.26
N LEU A 221 -0.62 14.72 9.42
CA LEU A 221 -0.62 16.05 10.02
C LEU A 221 0.66 16.80 9.62
N ILE A 222 0.49 18.02 9.12
CA ILE A 222 1.59 18.92 8.81
C ILE A 222 1.82 19.84 10.01
N GLU A 223 2.93 19.63 10.71
CA GLU A 223 3.38 20.45 11.84
C GLU A 223 3.92 21.78 11.32
N ARG A 224 3.01 22.74 11.06
CA ARG A 224 3.31 24.00 10.35
C ARG A 224 4.32 24.87 11.07
N GLU A 225 4.34 24.89 12.42
CA GLU A 225 5.33 25.62 13.20
C GLU A 225 6.73 25.03 12.96
N LEU A 226 6.87 23.71 13.05
CA LEU A 226 8.14 23.03 12.78
C LEU A 226 8.57 23.23 11.34
N LEU A 227 7.65 23.08 10.37
CA LEU A 227 7.93 23.32 8.96
C LEU A 227 8.45 24.74 8.72
N SER A 228 7.89 25.76 9.41
CA SER A 228 8.33 27.16 9.27
C SER A 228 9.74 27.41 9.83
N ASP A 229 10.20 26.56 10.74
CA ASP A 229 11.54 26.66 11.35
C ASP A 229 12.59 25.87 10.53
N VAL A 230 12.30 24.61 10.20
CA VAL A 230 13.28 23.71 9.55
C VAL A 230 13.20 23.70 8.03
N GLY A 231 12.12 24.22 7.45
CA GLY A 231 11.84 24.18 6.01
C GLY A 231 11.57 22.78 5.47
N ILE A 232 11.29 22.71 4.16
CA ILE A 232 10.94 21.43 3.48
C ILE A 232 12.07 20.40 3.47
N PHE A 233 13.31 20.82 3.68
CA PHE A 233 14.48 19.93 3.75
C PHE A 233 14.75 19.44 5.18
N GLY A 234 14.05 19.98 6.18
CA GLY A 234 14.07 19.46 7.54
C GLY A 234 13.24 18.20 7.67
N TYR A 235 13.28 17.58 8.87
CA TYR A 235 12.59 16.32 9.15
C TYR A 235 11.50 16.52 10.18
N TYR A 236 10.59 15.54 10.26
CA TYR A 236 9.55 15.40 11.29
C TYR A 236 8.44 16.47 11.28
N TRP A 237 8.40 17.37 10.28
CA TRP A 237 7.35 18.36 10.11
C TRP A 237 6.04 17.82 9.52
N HIS A 238 6.04 16.55 9.12
CA HIS A 238 4.84 15.79 8.82
C HIS A 238 4.86 14.47 9.57
N VAL A 239 3.72 14.03 10.06
CA VAL A 239 3.59 12.81 10.86
C VAL A 239 2.34 12.05 10.47
N ASP A 240 2.46 10.72 10.43
CA ASP A 240 1.35 9.83 10.09
C ASP A 240 0.27 9.89 11.18
N ARG A 241 -0.97 9.94 10.74
CA ARG A 241 -2.16 10.00 11.59
C ARG A 241 -3.22 9.03 11.12
N LEU A 242 -4.13 8.71 12.03
CA LEU A 242 -5.39 8.04 11.66
C LEU A 242 -6.26 8.96 10.82
N PRO A 243 -7.03 8.43 9.84
CA PRO A 243 -8.01 9.21 9.08
C PRO A 243 -8.88 10.10 9.95
N GLY A 244 -8.86 11.41 9.66
CA GLY A 244 -9.55 12.46 10.39
C GLY A 244 -8.76 13.12 11.52
N LEU A 245 -7.53 12.67 11.77
CA LEU A 245 -6.63 13.31 12.76
C LEU A 245 -5.46 14.06 12.10
N GLY A 246 -5.46 14.19 10.77
CA GLY A 246 -4.48 14.93 9.99
C GLY A 246 -5.12 16.00 9.09
N ASP A 247 -4.43 16.33 8.02
CA ASP A 247 -4.78 17.41 7.09
C ASP A 247 -5.46 16.92 5.79
N VAL A 248 -5.71 15.62 5.59
CA VAL A 248 -6.41 15.08 4.42
C VAL A 248 -7.90 15.45 4.49
N ASP A 249 -8.42 16.12 3.46
CA ASP A 249 -9.87 16.38 3.32
C ASP A 249 -10.58 15.10 2.80
N TRP A 250 -10.91 14.22 3.71
CA TRP A 250 -11.56 12.93 3.42
C TRP A 250 -12.89 13.07 2.71
N ARG A 251 -13.65 14.11 3.01
CA ARG A 251 -14.91 14.38 2.33
C ARG A 251 -14.68 14.62 0.84
N ARG A 252 -13.71 15.49 0.49
CA ARG A 252 -13.39 15.77 -0.92
C ARG A 252 -12.71 14.58 -1.60
N PHE A 253 -11.86 13.85 -0.85
CA PHE A 253 -11.19 12.65 -1.35
C PHE A 253 -12.20 11.59 -1.78
N ILE A 254 -13.11 11.21 -0.89
CA ILE A 254 -14.13 10.19 -1.16
C ILE A 254 -15.11 10.66 -2.23
N ALA A 255 -15.53 11.93 -2.20
CA ALA A 255 -16.36 12.49 -3.26
C ALA A 255 -15.69 12.40 -4.65
N ALA A 256 -14.38 12.66 -4.74
CA ALA A 256 -13.65 12.53 -6.00
C ALA A 256 -13.53 11.07 -6.47
N LEU A 257 -13.38 10.11 -5.56
CA LEU A 257 -13.44 8.68 -5.90
C LEU A 257 -14.82 8.29 -6.45
N HIS A 258 -15.91 8.76 -5.83
CA HIS A 258 -17.28 8.56 -6.35
C HIS A 258 -17.46 9.19 -7.74
N GLU A 259 -16.96 10.41 -7.96
CA GLU A 259 -17.04 11.10 -9.27
C GLU A 259 -16.42 10.28 -10.40
N ILE A 260 -15.33 9.55 -10.15
CA ILE A 260 -14.67 8.70 -11.15
C ILE A 260 -15.28 7.29 -11.26
N GLY A 261 -16.28 6.96 -10.44
CA GLY A 261 -16.91 5.64 -10.39
C GLY A 261 -16.05 4.57 -9.71
N TYR A 262 -15.12 4.96 -8.82
CA TYR A 262 -14.35 4.01 -8.04
C TYR A 262 -15.27 3.23 -7.09
N ASN A 263 -15.20 1.90 -7.19
CA ASN A 263 -15.99 0.97 -6.37
C ASN A 263 -15.12 -0.07 -5.65
N GLY A 264 -13.84 0.26 -5.49
CA GLY A 264 -12.87 -0.58 -4.76
C GLY A 264 -12.87 -0.28 -3.26
N ALA A 265 -11.95 -0.92 -2.56
CA ALA A 265 -11.80 -0.77 -1.13
C ALA A 265 -11.14 0.57 -0.75
N ILE A 266 -11.50 1.08 0.42
CA ILE A 266 -10.79 2.14 1.14
C ILE A 266 -10.12 1.46 2.33
N SER A 267 -8.85 1.07 2.16
CA SER A 267 -8.08 0.29 3.13
C SER A 267 -7.45 1.20 4.19
N ILE A 268 -7.89 1.10 5.43
CA ILE A 268 -7.28 1.85 6.53
C ILE A 268 -5.86 1.32 6.77
N GLU A 269 -4.87 2.20 6.58
CA GLU A 269 -3.48 1.96 6.92
C GLU A 269 -3.14 2.70 8.22
N HIS A 270 -2.89 1.93 9.28
CA HIS A 270 -2.67 2.49 10.61
C HIS A 270 -1.19 2.62 10.91
N GLU A 271 -0.64 3.84 10.79
CA GLU A 271 0.75 4.18 11.13
C GLU A 271 0.86 5.28 12.21
N ASP A 272 -0.24 5.70 12.83
CA ASP A 272 -0.24 6.71 13.90
C ASP A 272 0.39 6.16 15.20
N ARG A 273 1.59 6.64 15.51
CA ARG A 273 2.38 6.20 16.68
C ARG A 273 1.65 6.41 18.01
N ASN A 274 0.71 7.35 18.10
CA ASN A 274 -0.06 7.59 19.32
C ASN A 274 -1.05 6.46 19.64
N TRP A 275 -1.32 5.58 18.66
CA TRP A 275 -2.27 4.48 18.77
C TRP A 275 -1.63 3.09 18.63
N GLN A 276 -0.29 2.99 18.71
CA GLN A 276 0.43 1.73 18.45
C GLN A 276 0.97 1.03 19.70
N SER A 277 0.69 1.55 20.90
CA SER A 277 1.32 1.06 22.14
C SER A 277 0.91 -0.36 22.54
N THR A 278 -0.31 -0.77 22.21
CA THR A 278 -0.84 -2.13 22.45
C THR A 278 -1.76 -2.55 21.30
N VAL A 279 -2.05 -3.85 21.21
CA VAL A 279 -3.01 -4.40 20.24
C VAL A 279 -4.39 -3.75 20.38
N GLU A 280 -4.85 -3.53 21.61
CA GLU A 280 -6.11 -2.87 21.92
C GLU A 280 -6.11 -1.43 21.40
N LYS A 281 -5.02 -0.68 21.58
CA LYS A 281 -4.87 0.68 21.07
C LYS A 281 -4.87 0.72 19.53
N LYS A 282 -4.19 -0.22 18.87
CA LYS A 282 -4.25 -0.34 17.42
C LYS A 282 -5.68 -0.61 16.94
N LYS A 283 -6.39 -1.54 17.60
CA LYS A 283 -7.80 -1.84 17.32
C LYS A 283 -8.72 -0.64 17.53
N GLU A 284 -8.55 0.10 18.64
CA GLU A 284 -9.28 1.35 18.90
C GLU A 284 -9.06 2.36 17.76
N GLY A 285 -7.79 2.56 17.33
CA GLY A 285 -7.44 3.45 16.22
C GLY A 285 -8.11 3.07 14.90
N LEU A 286 -8.12 1.78 14.57
CA LEU A 286 -8.81 1.27 13.38
C LEU A 286 -10.32 1.49 13.43
N LEU A 287 -10.95 1.28 14.59
CA LEU A 287 -12.38 1.52 14.78
C LEU A 287 -12.73 3.02 14.73
N LEU A 288 -11.86 3.88 15.26
CA LEU A 288 -12.01 5.34 15.16
C LEU A 288 -11.97 5.79 13.70
N SER A 289 -10.97 5.32 12.96
CA SER A 289 -10.80 5.61 11.53
C SER A 289 -12.02 5.15 10.71
N LYS A 290 -12.47 3.92 10.93
CA LYS A 290 -13.66 3.37 10.29
C LYS A 290 -14.90 4.21 10.57
N LYS A 291 -15.15 4.55 11.85
CA LYS A 291 -16.28 5.38 12.26
C LYS A 291 -16.26 6.75 11.58
N TYR A 292 -15.09 7.35 11.45
CA TYR A 292 -14.92 8.64 10.79
C TYR A 292 -15.22 8.54 9.29
N LEU A 293 -14.59 7.60 8.59
CA LEU A 293 -14.73 7.42 7.14
C LEU A 293 -16.17 7.04 6.74
N LYS A 294 -16.88 6.27 7.55
CA LYS A 294 -18.30 5.91 7.31
C LYS A 294 -19.25 7.10 7.12
N ASN A 295 -18.84 8.31 7.48
CA ASN A 295 -19.67 9.50 7.24
C ASN A 295 -19.64 9.95 5.76
N PHE A 296 -18.77 9.40 4.95
CA PHE A 296 -18.53 9.85 3.58
C PHE A 296 -18.69 8.73 2.53
N VAL A 297 -18.71 7.46 2.96
CA VAL A 297 -18.84 6.26 2.11
C VAL A 297 -20.29 5.82 2.03
#